data_2d1c210396b4d4ec8fa8b17fee5a7b63
#
_entry.id   2d1c210396b4d4ec8fa8b17fee5a7b63
#
_cell.length_a   1.000
_cell.length_b   1.000
_cell.length_c   1.000
_cell.angle_alpha   90.00
_cell.angle_beta   90.00
_cell.angle_gamma   90.00
#
_symmetry.space_group_name_H-M   'P 1'
#
loop_
_entity.id
_entity.type
_entity.pdbx_description
1 polymer ?
#
loop_
_entity_poly.entity_id
_entity_poly.type
_entity_poly.pdbx_seq_one_letter_code
_entity_poly.pdbx_strand_id
1 'polypeptide(L)'
;MARPTWTPEGFDDWQSFFPATGFVRPPAPLDLTDRFISCWHQPEARLPKSTLIVLIAGLYSEFMPRCFHGVPRALKSSGHEVLRVPVRSSRGVMAQGSHISKVLATHLRQGQRFVVLAHSKGGLDALAALAQSNELQKACDGIALVQPPAGASTLVDELLDRTPGIGRTGLPAPHYRLDRLRRTLVNTRWLAGATRDISSRRDPKITQLLDELPGNLNAVHVVSWSASGHSFLDTHHTRLDRLRPRHAHDGQFYIERLCLPNVPQICLPHLDHGQPVLGGGGFDQVRFWMTLLDVLQPSSRNPQAN
;
A
#
# COMPACT_ATOMS: atom_id res chain seq x y z
N MET A 1 21.09 -19.90 13.13
CA MET A 1 20.61 -18.68 13.81
C MET A 1 19.20 -18.40 13.33
N ALA A 2 18.25 -18.22 14.26
CA ALA A 2 16.92 -17.75 13.90
C ALA A 2 17.06 -16.33 13.28
N ARG A 3 16.38 -16.08 12.16
CA ARG A 3 16.34 -14.73 11.60
C ARG A 3 15.65 -13.81 12.61
N PRO A 4 16.15 -12.58 12.84
CA PRO A 4 15.46 -11.64 13.72
C PRO A 4 14.03 -11.44 13.21
N THR A 5 13.07 -11.48 14.13
CA THR A 5 11.67 -11.17 13.83
C THR A 5 11.58 -9.68 13.56
N TRP A 6 10.89 -9.29 12.48
CA TRP A 6 10.62 -7.89 12.19
C TRP A 6 9.78 -7.25 13.31
N THR A 7 10.12 -6.02 13.69
CA THR A 7 9.37 -5.22 14.67
C THR A 7 9.06 -3.83 14.10
N PRO A 8 8.00 -3.16 14.56
CA PRO A 8 7.61 -1.84 14.06
C PRO A 8 8.41 -0.67 14.65
N GLU A 9 9.26 -0.90 15.63
CA GLU A 9 10.08 0.11 16.29
C GLU A 9 11.28 0.51 15.42
N GLY A 10 11.89 1.67 15.70
CA GLY A 10 13.13 2.10 15.05
C GLY A 10 12.92 2.82 13.71
N PHE A 11 11.77 3.45 13.48
CA PHE A 11 11.58 4.25 12.26
C PHE A 11 12.57 5.42 12.17
N ASP A 12 12.91 6.03 13.28
CA ASP A 12 13.78 7.21 13.32
C ASP A 12 15.23 6.90 12.94
N ASP A 13 15.60 5.61 12.87
CA ASP A 13 16.91 5.15 12.37
C ASP A 13 17.12 5.40 10.86
N TRP A 14 16.06 5.72 10.12
CA TRP A 14 16.16 5.90 8.66
C TRP A 14 17.20 6.95 8.25
N GLN A 15 17.44 7.97 9.06
CA GLN A 15 18.43 9.01 8.79
C GLN A 15 19.86 8.48 8.71
N SER A 16 20.20 7.42 9.44
CA SER A 16 21.51 6.78 9.36
C SER A 16 21.70 6.03 8.03
N PHE A 17 20.63 5.43 7.51
CA PHE A 17 20.65 4.71 6.23
C PHE A 17 20.45 5.62 5.02
N PHE A 18 19.61 6.65 5.17
CA PHE A 18 19.16 7.52 4.09
C PHE A 18 19.25 9.01 4.44
N PRO A 19 20.45 9.54 4.71
CA PRO A 19 20.61 10.90 5.26
C PRO A 19 20.26 12.03 4.26
N ALA A 20 20.05 11.72 2.98
CA ALA A 20 19.59 12.71 1.99
C ALA A 20 18.07 12.88 1.95
N THR A 21 17.33 12.06 2.70
CA THR A 21 15.85 12.15 2.75
C THR A 21 15.41 13.28 3.67
N GLY A 22 14.58 14.17 3.16
CA GLY A 22 13.99 15.27 3.93
C GLY A 22 12.60 14.93 4.54
N PHE A 23 12.24 13.65 4.62
CA PHE A 23 10.95 13.24 5.18
C PHE A 23 10.90 13.53 6.69
N VAL A 24 9.75 14.01 7.14
CA VAL A 24 9.46 14.27 8.54
C VAL A 24 8.15 13.56 8.89
N ARG A 25 8.12 12.87 10.03
CA ARG A 25 6.88 12.28 10.56
C ARG A 25 5.83 13.37 10.76
N PRO A 26 4.55 13.12 10.47
CA PRO A 26 3.52 14.10 10.71
C PRO A 26 3.38 14.37 12.22
N PRO A 27 2.91 15.58 12.62
CA PRO A 27 2.62 15.85 14.01
C PRO A 27 1.37 15.09 14.47
N ALA A 28 1.22 14.91 15.79
CA ALA A 28 -0.04 14.48 16.36
C ALA A 28 -1.17 15.50 16.01
N PRO A 29 -2.40 15.05 15.75
CA PRO A 29 -2.91 13.69 15.89
C PRO A 29 -2.75 12.81 14.62
N LEU A 30 -2.05 13.29 13.59
CA LEU A 30 -1.92 12.56 12.33
C LEU A 30 -0.88 11.41 12.39
N ASP A 31 0.04 11.43 13.35
CA ASP A 31 0.97 10.32 13.57
C ASP A 31 0.33 9.23 14.44
N LEU A 32 0.06 8.08 13.83
CA LEU A 32 -0.48 6.90 14.52
C LEU A 32 0.56 5.81 14.75
N THR A 33 1.85 6.10 14.60
CA THR A 33 2.93 5.09 14.70
C THR A 33 2.96 4.46 16.09
N ASP A 34 2.92 5.26 17.14
CA ASP A 34 2.96 4.75 18.53
C ASP A 34 1.70 3.93 18.86
N ARG A 35 0.54 4.32 18.31
CA ARG A 35 -0.69 3.54 18.43
C ARG A 35 -0.55 2.19 17.72
N PHE A 36 0.03 2.16 16.52
CA PHE A 36 0.30 0.93 15.80
C PHE A 36 1.24 0.02 16.60
N ILE A 37 2.33 0.56 17.14
CA ILE A 37 3.29 -0.17 17.97
C ILE A 37 2.58 -0.78 19.18
N SER A 38 1.76 0.00 19.88
CA SER A 38 0.98 -0.48 21.03
C SER A 38 0.02 -1.62 20.66
N CYS A 39 -0.69 -1.51 19.53
CA CYS A 39 -1.59 -2.56 19.03
C CYS A 39 -0.81 -3.78 18.50
N TRP A 40 0.41 -3.60 18.02
CA TRP A 40 1.25 -4.69 17.51
C TRP A 40 1.53 -5.76 18.55
N HIS A 41 1.73 -5.38 19.79
CA HIS A 41 2.03 -6.34 20.86
C HIS A 41 0.85 -7.26 21.18
N GLN A 42 -0.38 -6.75 21.08
CA GLN A 42 -1.62 -7.52 21.31
C GLN A 42 -2.73 -7.05 20.38
N PRO A 43 -2.73 -7.46 19.11
CA PRO A 43 -3.77 -7.06 18.17
C PRO A 43 -5.08 -7.78 18.49
N GLU A 44 -6.16 -7.03 18.75
CA GLU A 44 -7.45 -7.58 19.18
C GLU A 44 -8.56 -7.53 18.12
N ALA A 45 -8.36 -6.92 16.96
CA ALA A 45 -9.33 -6.81 15.86
C ALA A 45 -10.79 -6.72 16.34
N ARG A 46 -11.15 -5.66 17.07
CA ARG A 46 -12.43 -5.48 17.80
C ARG A 46 -13.62 -5.12 16.91
N LEU A 47 -13.52 -5.33 15.61
CA LEU A 47 -14.62 -5.08 14.69
C LEU A 47 -15.86 -5.95 15.00
N PRO A 48 -17.07 -5.42 14.82
CA PRO A 48 -18.28 -6.24 14.83
C PRO A 48 -18.13 -7.40 13.85
N LYS A 49 -18.55 -8.62 14.26
CA LYS A 49 -18.40 -9.81 13.40
C LYS A 49 -19.26 -9.76 12.12
N SER A 50 -20.27 -8.89 12.10
CA SER A 50 -21.08 -8.59 10.91
C SER A 50 -20.35 -7.71 9.87
N THR A 51 -19.24 -7.06 10.25
CA THR A 51 -18.47 -6.22 9.34
C THR A 51 -17.68 -7.07 8.35
N LEU A 52 -17.88 -6.83 7.06
CA LEU A 52 -17.12 -7.49 5.99
C LEU A 52 -15.70 -6.87 5.92
N ILE A 53 -14.67 -7.71 5.94
CA ILE A 53 -13.31 -7.29 5.70
C ILE A 53 -12.98 -7.48 4.21
N VAL A 54 -12.64 -6.39 3.53
CA VAL A 54 -12.36 -6.36 2.10
C VAL A 54 -10.86 -6.24 1.88
N LEU A 55 -10.24 -7.21 1.21
CA LEU A 55 -8.82 -7.21 0.87
C LEU A 55 -8.62 -6.84 -0.60
N ILE A 56 -7.84 -5.79 -0.85
CA ILE A 56 -7.55 -5.30 -2.21
C ILE A 56 -6.04 -5.24 -2.39
N ALA A 57 -5.51 -6.10 -3.25
CA ALA A 57 -4.08 -6.15 -3.54
C ALA A 57 -3.70 -5.19 -4.67
N GLY A 58 -2.41 -4.88 -4.75
CA GLY A 58 -1.84 -4.00 -5.77
C GLY A 58 -1.56 -4.66 -7.11
N LEU A 59 -0.67 -4.03 -7.86
CA LEU A 59 -0.25 -4.43 -9.20
C LEU A 59 0.35 -5.85 -9.21
N TYR A 60 0.05 -6.62 -10.24
CA TYR A 60 0.52 -8.01 -10.47
C TYR A 60 0.05 -9.05 -9.45
N SER A 61 -0.82 -8.71 -8.51
CA SER A 61 -1.25 -9.62 -7.46
C SER A 61 -2.00 -10.86 -7.97
N GLU A 62 -2.64 -10.79 -9.15
CA GLU A 62 -3.27 -11.94 -9.80
C GLU A 62 -2.27 -13.00 -10.24
N PHE A 63 -1.00 -12.65 -10.42
CA PHE A 63 0.10 -13.57 -10.73
C PHE A 63 0.86 -14.03 -9.50
N MET A 64 0.46 -13.57 -8.30
CA MET A 64 1.11 -13.87 -7.02
C MET A 64 0.18 -14.72 -6.13
N PRO A 65 0.21 -16.06 -6.24
CA PRO A 65 -0.73 -16.93 -5.52
C PRO A 65 -0.61 -16.83 -3.99
N ARG A 66 0.55 -16.36 -3.50
CA ARG A 66 0.80 -16.14 -2.07
C ARG A 66 0.45 -14.75 -1.56
N CYS A 67 -0.10 -13.88 -2.42
CA CYS A 67 -0.53 -12.55 -1.99
C CYS A 67 -1.57 -12.66 -0.88
N PHE A 68 -1.37 -11.98 0.25
CA PHE A 68 -2.15 -12.11 1.49
C PHE A 68 -2.17 -13.54 2.06
N HIS A 69 -1.10 -14.33 1.87
CA HIS A 69 -1.07 -15.71 2.36
C HIS A 69 -1.33 -15.78 3.88
N GLY A 70 -2.28 -16.61 4.29
CA GLY A 70 -2.66 -16.78 5.70
C GLY A 70 -3.63 -15.71 6.24
N VAL A 71 -3.61 -14.48 5.73
CA VAL A 71 -4.43 -13.36 6.23
C VAL A 71 -5.93 -13.66 6.16
N PRO A 72 -6.53 -14.07 5.00
CA PRO A 72 -7.95 -14.38 4.96
C PRO A 72 -8.36 -15.52 5.91
N ARG A 73 -7.47 -16.52 6.08
CA ARG A 73 -7.73 -17.65 6.99
C ARG A 73 -7.74 -17.19 8.44
N ALA A 74 -6.77 -16.39 8.85
CA ALA A 74 -6.68 -15.87 10.21
C ALA A 74 -7.88 -14.98 10.56
N LEU A 75 -8.27 -14.08 9.66
CA LEU A 75 -9.43 -13.21 9.84
C LEU A 75 -10.74 -14.00 9.92
N LYS A 76 -10.91 -15.03 9.09
CA LYS A 76 -12.06 -15.95 9.16
C LYS A 76 -12.06 -16.74 10.47
N SER A 77 -10.91 -17.23 10.93
CA SER A 77 -10.78 -17.92 12.21
C SER A 77 -11.11 -17.02 13.40
N SER A 78 -10.91 -15.71 13.25
CA SER A 78 -11.37 -14.71 14.23
C SER A 78 -12.86 -14.37 14.10
N GLY A 79 -13.61 -15.06 13.26
CA GLY A 79 -15.07 -14.93 13.11
C GLY A 79 -15.52 -13.81 12.14
N HIS A 80 -14.65 -13.25 11.33
CA HIS A 80 -15.01 -12.23 10.35
C HIS A 80 -15.33 -12.82 8.99
N GLU A 81 -16.27 -12.19 8.28
CA GLU A 81 -16.47 -12.42 6.86
C GLU A 81 -15.37 -11.68 6.08
N VAL A 82 -14.76 -12.34 5.10
CA VAL A 82 -13.63 -11.80 4.34
C VAL A 82 -13.84 -11.96 2.85
N LEU A 83 -13.79 -10.86 2.13
CA LEU A 83 -13.82 -10.79 0.67
C LEU A 83 -12.44 -10.38 0.15
N ARG A 84 -11.76 -11.24 -0.58
CA ARG A 84 -10.63 -10.85 -1.41
C ARG A 84 -11.15 -10.45 -2.79
N VAL A 85 -11.06 -9.16 -3.11
CA VAL A 85 -11.55 -8.66 -4.40
C VAL A 85 -10.64 -9.15 -5.52
N PRO A 86 -11.18 -9.79 -6.57
CA PRO A 86 -10.39 -10.13 -7.75
C PRO A 86 -10.02 -8.85 -8.50
N VAL A 87 -8.73 -8.54 -8.55
CA VAL A 87 -8.21 -7.38 -9.27
C VAL A 87 -7.64 -7.81 -10.63
N ARG A 88 -7.71 -6.92 -11.61
CA ARG A 88 -6.99 -7.03 -12.88
C ARG A 88 -5.96 -5.92 -12.94
N SER A 89 -4.71 -6.24 -12.69
CA SER A 89 -3.63 -5.26 -12.56
C SER A 89 -3.41 -4.41 -13.81
N SER A 90 -3.82 -4.91 -14.97
CA SER A 90 -3.75 -4.18 -16.25
C SER A 90 -4.70 -2.98 -16.34
N ARG A 91 -5.74 -2.93 -15.50
CA ARG A 91 -6.72 -1.83 -15.54
C ARG A 91 -6.16 -0.59 -14.86
N GLY A 92 -6.47 0.57 -15.42
CA GLY A 92 -6.27 1.86 -14.75
C GLY A 92 -7.12 1.99 -13.48
N VAL A 93 -6.72 2.89 -12.59
CA VAL A 93 -7.33 3.11 -11.26
C VAL A 93 -8.82 3.33 -11.35
N MET A 94 -9.29 4.26 -12.18
CA MET A 94 -10.73 4.59 -12.28
C MET A 94 -11.56 3.41 -12.79
N ALA A 95 -11.05 2.66 -13.78
CA ALA A 95 -11.73 1.49 -14.31
C ALA A 95 -11.73 0.31 -13.32
N GLN A 96 -10.65 0.15 -12.55
CA GLN A 96 -10.59 -0.86 -11.50
C GLN A 96 -11.49 -0.48 -10.31
N GLY A 97 -11.57 0.81 -9.95
CA GLY A 97 -12.52 1.33 -8.96
C GLY A 97 -13.96 0.98 -9.31
N SER A 98 -14.38 1.20 -10.57
CA SER A 98 -15.72 0.81 -11.05
C SER A 98 -15.97 -0.70 -10.96
N HIS A 99 -14.94 -1.54 -11.19
CA HIS A 99 -15.05 -2.98 -11.02
C HIS A 99 -15.23 -3.36 -9.55
N ILE A 100 -14.42 -2.78 -8.66
CA ILE A 100 -14.51 -3.00 -7.21
C ILE A 100 -15.90 -2.60 -6.69
N SER A 101 -16.41 -1.44 -7.10
CA SER A 101 -17.76 -0.98 -6.72
C SER A 101 -18.83 -1.99 -7.10
N LYS A 102 -18.77 -2.56 -8.31
CA LYS A 102 -19.71 -3.61 -8.75
C LYS A 102 -19.59 -4.89 -7.92
N VAL A 103 -18.36 -5.33 -7.63
CA VAL A 103 -18.11 -6.50 -6.80
C VAL A 103 -18.68 -6.28 -5.39
N LEU A 104 -18.42 -5.15 -4.77
CA LEU A 104 -18.93 -4.83 -3.43
C LEU A 104 -20.46 -4.73 -3.43
N ALA A 105 -21.07 -4.06 -4.39
CA ALA A 105 -22.52 -3.95 -4.51
C ALA A 105 -23.21 -5.33 -4.62
N THR A 106 -22.52 -6.33 -5.21
CA THR A 106 -23.05 -7.70 -5.33
C THR A 106 -22.87 -8.52 -4.05
N HIS A 107 -21.82 -8.23 -3.25
CA HIS A 107 -21.48 -9.03 -2.07
C HIS A 107 -22.04 -8.47 -0.76
N LEU A 108 -22.21 -7.15 -0.66
CA LEU A 108 -22.76 -6.53 0.54
C LEU A 108 -24.23 -6.84 0.69
N ARG A 109 -24.61 -7.30 1.89
CA ARG A 109 -26.02 -7.43 2.28
C ARG A 109 -26.58 -6.05 2.60
N GLN A 110 -27.90 -5.93 2.58
CA GLN A 110 -28.56 -4.68 2.96
C GLN A 110 -28.14 -4.24 4.37
N GLY A 111 -27.62 -3.02 4.49
CA GLY A 111 -27.14 -2.46 5.75
C GLY A 111 -25.82 -3.02 6.27
N GLN A 112 -25.16 -3.94 5.55
CA GLN A 112 -23.88 -4.48 5.96
C GLN A 112 -22.78 -3.41 5.85
N ARG A 113 -21.99 -3.27 6.91
CA ARG A 113 -20.82 -2.41 6.98
C ARG A 113 -19.57 -3.16 6.51
N PHE A 114 -18.56 -2.45 6.04
CA PHE A 114 -17.29 -3.06 5.66
C PHE A 114 -16.10 -2.17 5.98
N VAL A 115 -14.93 -2.80 6.10
CA VAL A 115 -13.63 -2.13 6.16
C VAL A 115 -12.77 -2.61 5.01
N VAL A 116 -11.87 -1.74 4.53
CA VAL A 116 -10.96 -2.05 3.43
C VAL A 116 -9.53 -2.13 3.94
N LEU A 117 -8.84 -3.19 3.59
CA LEU A 117 -7.40 -3.36 3.75
C LEU A 117 -6.78 -3.42 2.34
N ALA A 118 -6.11 -2.35 1.95
CA ALA A 118 -5.63 -2.21 0.59
C ALA A 118 -4.12 -1.99 0.54
N HIS A 119 -3.44 -2.59 -0.42
CA HIS A 119 -2.00 -2.49 -0.60
C HIS A 119 -1.65 -1.86 -1.94
N SER A 120 -0.66 -0.96 -1.94
CA SER A 120 -0.07 -0.37 -3.15
C SER A 120 -1.14 0.28 -4.04
N LYS A 121 -1.10 0.05 -5.36
CA LYS A 121 -2.12 0.51 -6.32
C LYS A 121 -3.55 0.13 -5.89
N GLY A 122 -3.73 -0.99 -5.19
CA GLY A 122 -5.04 -1.39 -4.65
C GLY A 122 -5.65 -0.35 -3.71
N GLY A 123 -4.83 0.47 -3.05
CA GLY A 123 -5.29 1.62 -2.27
C GLY A 123 -5.93 2.69 -3.14
N LEU A 124 -5.31 3.04 -4.26
CA LEU A 124 -5.90 3.99 -5.24
C LEU A 124 -7.18 3.44 -5.86
N ASP A 125 -7.19 2.13 -6.19
CA ASP A 125 -8.36 1.46 -6.76
C ASP A 125 -9.54 1.47 -5.76
N ALA A 126 -9.26 1.26 -4.47
CA ALA A 126 -10.25 1.34 -3.40
C ALA A 126 -10.82 2.75 -3.22
N LEU A 127 -9.96 3.76 -3.18
CA LEU A 127 -10.39 5.16 -3.10
C LEU A 127 -11.25 5.54 -4.30
N ALA A 128 -10.88 5.12 -5.51
CA ALA A 128 -11.68 5.35 -6.70
C ALA A 128 -13.05 4.64 -6.63
N ALA A 129 -13.12 3.46 -6.02
CA ALA A 129 -14.38 2.76 -5.82
C ALA A 129 -15.31 3.50 -4.87
N LEU A 130 -14.77 4.01 -3.75
CA LEU A 130 -15.54 4.79 -2.78
C LEU A 130 -16.00 6.13 -3.37
N ALA A 131 -15.13 6.84 -4.10
CA ALA A 131 -15.48 8.12 -4.72
C ALA A 131 -16.57 7.99 -5.80
N GLN A 132 -16.72 6.82 -6.42
CA GLN A 132 -17.73 6.56 -7.46
C GLN A 132 -19.08 6.09 -6.90
N SER A 133 -19.22 5.84 -5.59
CA SER A 133 -20.47 5.35 -4.98
C SER A 133 -20.66 5.90 -3.57
N ASN A 134 -21.64 6.78 -3.44
CA ASN A 134 -22.03 7.33 -2.14
C ASN A 134 -22.55 6.24 -1.17
N GLU A 135 -23.19 5.19 -1.69
CA GLU A 135 -23.66 4.07 -0.87
C GLU A 135 -22.47 3.32 -0.27
N LEU A 136 -21.46 3.01 -1.07
CA LEU A 136 -20.25 2.35 -0.58
C LEU A 136 -19.47 3.24 0.40
N GLN A 137 -19.38 4.53 0.13
CA GLN A 137 -18.73 5.47 1.04
C GLN A 137 -19.43 5.49 2.41
N LYS A 138 -20.76 5.54 2.43
CA LYS A 138 -21.55 5.49 3.66
C LYS A 138 -21.45 4.14 4.39
N ALA A 139 -21.32 3.04 3.66
CA ALA A 139 -21.20 1.69 4.23
C ALA A 139 -19.77 1.37 4.71
N CYS A 140 -18.75 2.14 4.30
CA CYS A 140 -17.36 1.93 4.66
C CYS A 140 -17.08 2.48 6.06
N ASP A 141 -16.73 1.60 7.02
CA ASP A 141 -16.36 1.97 8.38
C ASP A 141 -14.91 2.44 8.49
N GLY A 142 -14.07 2.09 7.52
CA GLY A 142 -12.68 2.51 7.50
C GLY A 142 -11.86 1.87 6.38
N ILE A 143 -10.73 2.49 6.11
CA ILE A 143 -9.78 2.02 5.10
C ILE A 143 -8.34 2.14 5.58
N ALA A 144 -7.59 1.04 5.52
CA ALA A 144 -6.13 1.04 5.69
C ALA A 144 -5.46 0.96 4.32
N LEU A 145 -4.67 1.96 4.01
CA LEU A 145 -3.92 2.13 2.77
C LEU A 145 -2.45 1.82 3.05
N VAL A 146 -1.98 0.64 2.67
CA VAL A 146 -0.60 0.23 2.91
C VAL A 146 0.25 0.56 1.70
N GLN A 147 1.24 1.44 1.89
CA GLN A 147 2.18 1.90 0.86
C GLN A 147 1.48 2.36 -0.44
N PRO A 148 0.45 3.24 -0.33
CA PRO A 148 -0.29 3.70 -1.50
C PRO A 148 0.61 4.59 -2.37
N PRO A 149 0.63 4.45 -3.71
CA PRO A 149 1.42 5.31 -4.60
C PRO A 149 0.79 6.70 -4.75
N ALA A 150 0.81 7.49 -3.69
CA ALA A 150 0.29 8.87 -3.68
C ALA A 150 1.03 9.74 -4.70
N GLY A 151 2.35 9.61 -4.78
CA GLY A 151 3.17 10.22 -5.82
C GLY A 151 3.54 9.25 -6.97
N ALA A 152 4.19 9.78 -7.99
CA ALA A 152 4.67 8.99 -9.13
C ALA A 152 5.84 8.06 -8.75
N SER A 153 5.85 6.86 -9.33
CA SER A 153 6.97 5.94 -9.24
C SER A 153 8.08 6.34 -10.20
N THR A 154 9.24 6.69 -9.68
CA THR A 154 10.43 6.98 -10.48
C THR A 154 10.86 5.78 -11.33
N LEU A 155 10.71 4.55 -10.81
CA LEU A 155 11.02 3.34 -11.56
C LEU A 155 10.09 3.16 -12.77
N VAL A 156 8.81 3.48 -12.61
CA VAL A 156 7.84 3.38 -13.68
C VAL A 156 8.04 4.47 -14.70
N ASP A 157 8.34 5.70 -14.28
CA ASP A 157 8.66 6.80 -15.18
C ASP A 157 9.87 6.46 -16.05
N GLU A 158 10.91 5.89 -15.47
CA GLU A 158 12.08 5.45 -16.22
C GLU A 158 11.76 4.32 -17.22
N LEU A 159 10.85 3.39 -16.85
CA LEU A 159 10.39 2.35 -17.77
C LEU A 159 9.54 2.88 -18.92
N LEU A 160 8.75 3.94 -18.67
CA LEU A 160 7.90 4.58 -19.68
C LEU A 160 8.67 5.58 -20.56
N ASP A 161 9.82 6.05 -20.09
CA ASP A 161 10.65 6.96 -20.90
C ASP A 161 11.16 6.24 -22.13
N ARG A 162 10.68 6.68 -23.31
CA ARG A 162 11.05 6.13 -24.61
C ARG A 162 12.46 6.54 -25.07
N THR A 163 13.07 7.49 -24.38
CA THR A 163 14.43 7.91 -24.71
C THR A 163 15.35 6.75 -24.39
N PRO A 164 16.09 6.20 -25.36
CA PRO A 164 17.04 5.14 -25.10
C PRO A 164 18.24 5.71 -24.33
N GLY A 165 18.00 6.13 -23.12
CA GLY A 165 19.00 6.59 -22.16
C GLY A 165 19.78 5.41 -21.61
N ILE A 166 20.36 4.61 -22.51
CA ILE A 166 21.21 3.46 -22.19
C ILE A 166 22.38 3.85 -21.27
N GLY A 167 22.80 5.09 -21.30
CA GLY A 167 23.85 5.61 -20.44
C GLY A 167 23.40 6.13 -19.07
N ARG A 168 22.09 6.33 -18.85
CA ARG A 168 21.60 6.95 -17.61
C ARG A 168 21.54 6.01 -16.40
N THR A 169 21.41 4.71 -16.59
CA THR A 169 21.22 3.77 -15.49
C THR A 169 22.49 3.10 -15.03
N GLY A 170 23.59 3.16 -15.79
CA GLY A 170 24.86 2.48 -15.46
C GLY A 170 24.72 0.98 -15.16
N LEU A 171 23.60 0.36 -15.58
CA LEU A 171 23.37 -1.06 -15.34
C LEU A 171 24.22 -1.93 -16.26
N PRO A 172 24.81 -3.02 -15.75
CA PRO A 172 25.54 -3.99 -16.57
C PRO A 172 24.67 -4.62 -17.66
N ALA A 173 25.28 -5.02 -18.77
CA ALA A 173 24.64 -5.57 -19.96
C ALA A 173 23.57 -6.69 -19.73
N PRO A 174 23.71 -7.62 -18.77
CA PRO A 174 22.66 -8.63 -18.53
C PRO A 174 21.33 -8.05 -18.03
N HIS A 175 21.38 -6.95 -17.25
CA HIS A 175 20.16 -6.28 -16.77
C HIS A 175 19.45 -5.49 -17.88
N TYR A 176 20.18 -5.07 -18.93
CA TYR A 176 19.63 -4.38 -20.07
C TYR A 176 18.61 -5.22 -20.86
N ARG A 177 18.83 -6.51 -21.03
CA ARG A 177 17.89 -7.41 -21.72
C ARG A 177 16.59 -7.58 -20.93
N LEU A 178 16.71 -7.74 -19.61
CA LEU A 178 15.55 -7.79 -18.70
C LEU A 178 14.79 -6.48 -18.68
N ASP A 179 15.47 -5.35 -18.67
CA ASP A 179 14.85 -4.03 -18.75
C ASP A 179 14.14 -3.79 -20.09
N ARG A 180 14.72 -4.23 -21.20
CA ARG A 180 14.06 -4.16 -22.51
C ARG A 180 12.79 -5.00 -22.53
N LEU A 181 12.83 -6.22 -21.98
CA LEU A 181 11.64 -7.07 -21.85
C LEU A 181 10.59 -6.43 -20.94
N ARG A 182 10.99 -5.90 -19.78
CA ARG A 182 10.11 -5.18 -18.86
C ARG A 182 9.49 -3.96 -19.53
N ARG A 183 10.26 -3.14 -20.25
CA ARG A 183 9.75 -1.99 -21.04
C ARG A 183 8.74 -2.42 -22.08
N THR A 184 9.01 -3.51 -22.79
CA THR A 184 8.07 -4.07 -23.77
C THR A 184 6.78 -4.51 -23.09
N LEU A 185 6.86 -5.24 -21.98
CA LEU A 185 5.69 -5.70 -21.21
C LEU A 185 4.87 -4.54 -20.65
N VAL A 186 5.54 -3.53 -20.06
CA VAL A 186 4.91 -2.34 -19.46
C VAL A 186 4.20 -1.48 -20.51
N ASN A 187 4.74 -1.40 -21.73
CA ASN A 187 4.14 -0.68 -22.86
C ASN A 187 3.12 -1.51 -23.64
N THR A 188 2.91 -2.78 -23.28
CA THR A 188 1.85 -3.56 -23.91
C THR A 188 0.48 -3.00 -23.51
N ARG A 189 -0.48 -3.13 -24.42
CA ARG A 189 -1.87 -2.70 -24.23
C ARG A 189 -2.50 -3.26 -22.93
N TRP A 190 -1.93 -4.33 -22.37
CA TRP A 190 -2.39 -5.02 -21.17
C TRP A 190 -2.01 -4.33 -19.85
N LEU A 191 -0.88 -3.62 -19.81
CA LEU A 191 -0.36 -3.00 -18.60
C LEU A 191 -0.35 -1.48 -18.64
N ALA A 192 -0.60 -0.90 -19.83
CA ALA A 192 -0.44 0.53 -20.10
C ALA A 192 -1.31 1.41 -19.17
N GLY A 193 -2.53 1.00 -18.85
CA GLY A 193 -3.42 1.78 -17.98
C GLY A 193 -2.90 1.85 -16.54
N ALA A 194 -2.66 0.69 -15.95
CA ALA A 194 -2.22 0.59 -14.55
C ALA A 194 -0.85 1.23 -14.33
N THR A 195 0.10 0.98 -15.25
CA THR A 195 1.45 1.52 -15.16
C THR A 195 1.45 3.04 -15.33
N ARG A 196 0.64 3.56 -16.26
CA ARG A 196 0.47 4.99 -16.44
C ARG A 196 -0.03 5.67 -15.16
N ASP A 197 -1.00 5.08 -14.48
CA ASP A 197 -1.66 5.67 -13.33
C ASP A 197 -0.76 5.77 -12.08
N ILE A 198 0.30 4.96 -11.99
CA ILE A 198 1.33 5.08 -10.95
C ILE A 198 2.58 5.84 -11.41
N SER A 199 2.57 6.45 -12.58
CA SER A 199 3.66 7.28 -13.15
C SER A 199 3.36 8.77 -13.03
N SER A 200 4.33 9.61 -13.43
CA SER A 200 4.14 11.05 -13.60
C SER A 200 3.13 11.42 -14.68
N ARG A 201 2.74 10.45 -15.52
CA ARG A 201 1.77 10.59 -16.61
C ARG A 201 0.37 10.11 -16.22
N ARG A 202 0.10 9.99 -14.92
CA ARG A 202 -1.20 9.54 -14.40
C ARG A 202 -2.36 10.42 -14.87
N ASP A 203 -3.56 9.84 -14.89
CA ASP A 203 -4.79 10.60 -15.14
C ASP A 203 -4.93 11.69 -14.05
N PRO A 204 -5.16 12.96 -14.41
CA PRO A 204 -5.40 14.05 -13.46
C PRO A 204 -6.51 13.76 -12.43
N LYS A 205 -7.50 12.95 -12.79
CA LYS A 205 -8.56 12.49 -11.88
C LYS A 205 -8.02 11.72 -10.67
N ILE A 206 -6.88 11.04 -10.81
CA ILE A 206 -6.25 10.33 -9.67
C ILE A 206 -5.63 11.34 -8.71
N THR A 207 -4.99 12.39 -9.22
CA THR A 207 -4.47 13.47 -8.39
C THR A 207 -5.63 14.16 -7.64
N GLN A 208 -6.68 14.53 -8.37
CA GLN A 208 -7.89 15.10 -7.76
C GLN A 208 -8.50 14.17 -6.71
N LEU A 209 -8.58 12.87 -6.96
CA LEU A 209 -9.07 11.87 -5.99
C LEU A 209 -8.26 11.88 -4.68
N LEU A 210 -6.94 12.08 -4.77
CA LEU A 210 -6.05 12.10 -3.60
C LEU A 210 -6.12 13.44 -2.85
N ASP A 211 -6.36 14.53 -3.56
CA ASP A 211 -6.49 15.88 -2.98
C ASP A 211 -7.85 16.08 -2.31
N GLU A 212 -8.89 15.42 -2.82
CA GLU A 212 -10.29 15.58 -2.40
C GLU A 212 -10.81 14.38 -1.59
N LEU A 213 -9.95 13.72 -0.79
CA LEU A 213 -10.39 12.64 0.08
C LEU A 213 -11.48 13.13 1.03
N PRO A 214 -12.61 12.39 1.17
CA PRO A 214 -13.68 12.79 2.06
C PRO A 214 -13.18 12.93 3.50
N GLY A 215 -13.35 14.11 4.11
CA GLY A 215 -12.87 14.40 5.48
C GLY A 215 -13.49 13.54 6.57
N ASN A 216 -14.63 12.88 6.27
CA ASN A 216 -15.30 11.93 7.15
C ASN A 216 -14.88 10.46 6.92
N LEU A 217 -13.99 10.19 5.96
CA LEU A 217 -13.48 8.86 5.73
C LEU A 217 -12.50 8.48 6.85
N ASN A 218 -12.84 7.46 7.64
CA ASN A 218 -11.94 6.88 8.62
C ASN A 218 -10.80 6.14 7.88
N ALA A 219 -9.75 6.87 7.56
CA ALA A 219 -8.62 6.37 6.78
C ALA A 219 -7.34 6.40 7.59
N VAL A 220 -6.49 5.42 7.40
CA VAL A 220 -5.11 5.39 7.87
C VAL A 220 -4.21 4.93 6.72
N HIS A 221 -3.05 5.53 6.59
CA HIS A 221 -2.09 5.04 5.61
C HIS A 221 -0.74 4.68 6.25
N VAL A 222 -0.07 3.69 5.65
CA VAL A 222 1.24 3.23 6.07
C VAL A 222 2.27 3.69 5.06
N VAL A 223 3.30 4.37 5.54
CA VAL A 223 4.54 4.62 4.81
C VAL A 223 5.66 3.80 5.44
N SER A 224 6.60 3.37 4.62
CA SER A 224 7.70 2.55 5.11
C SER A 224 8.98 2.79 4.34
N TRP A 225 10.07 2.35 4.93
CA TRP A 225 11.37 2.27 4.26
C TRP A 225 12.04 0.93 4.52
N SER A 226 12.94 0.53 3.62
CA SER A 226 13.79 -0.64 3.82
C SER A 226 15.18 -0.40 3.26
N ALA A 227 16.22 -0.86 3.96
CA ALA A 227 17.60 -0.80 3.48
C ALA A 227 17.92 -1.92 2.46
N SER A 228 17.07 -2.94 2.36
CA SER A 228 17.22 -4.06 1.43
C SER A 228 15.88 -4.65 1.06
N GLY A 229 15.76 -5.23 -0.13
CA GLY A 229 14.58 -6.02 -0.51
C GLY A 229 14.59 -7.39 0.18
N HIS A 230 13.43 -7.84 0.63
CA HIS A 230 13.22 -9.17 1.20
C HIS A 230 12.38 -10.09 0.30
N SER A 231 12.08 -9.63 -0.89
CA SER A 231 11.28 -10.32 -1.90
C SER A 231 11.98 -10.29 -3.27
N PHE A 232 11.22 -10.18 -4.35
CA PHE A 232 11.77 -9.97 -5.69
C PHE A 232 12.23 -8.52 -5.97
N LEU A 233 12.26 -7.65 -4.95
CA LEU A 233 12.51 -6.22 -5.09
C LEU A 233 13.99 -5.82 -5.00
N ASP A 234 14.92 -6.74 -4.74
CA ASP A 234 16.36 -6.43 -4.60
C ASP A 234 16.93 -5.60 -5.76
N THR A 235 16.54 -5.94 -7.00
CA THR A 235 16.98 -5.17 -8.18
C THR A 235 16.42 -3.76 -8.21
N HIS A 236 15.22 -3.57 -7.67
CA HIS A 236 14.57 -2.26 -7.58
C HIS A 236 15.24 -1.40 -6.50
N HIS A 237 15.60 -1.99 -5.36
CA HIS A 237 16.39 -1.32 -4.32
C HIS A 237 17.68 -0.73 -4.89
N THR A 238 18.51 -1.58 -5.49
CA THR A 238 19.76 -1.15 -6.13
C THR A 238 19.55 -0.04 -7.16
N ARG A 239 18.42 -0.04 -7.87
CA ARG A 239 18.11 0.95 -8.89
C ARG A 239 17.70 2.29 -8.29
N LEU A 240 16.85 2.28 -7.26
CA LEU A 240 16.45 3.51 -6.55
C LEU A 240 17.64 4.17 -5.87
N ASP A 241 18.53 3.39 -5.23
CA ASP A 241 19.78 3.88 -4.65
C ASP A 241 20.69 4.58 -5.66
N ARG A 242 20.70 4.11 -6.92
CA ARG A 242 21.47 4.76 -7.99
C ARG A 242 20.82 6.02 -8.54
N LEU A 243 19.48 6.02 -8.61
CA LEU A 243 18.73 7.17 -9.15
C LEU A 243 18.74 8.36 -8.19
N ARG A 244 18.55 8.09 -6.90
CA ARG A 244 18.63 9.09 -5.83
C ARG A 244 19.38 8.49 -4.64
N PRO A 245 20.71 8.54 -4.65
CA PRO A 245 21.54 7.98 -3.58
C PRO A 245 21.15 8.51 -2.21
N ARG A 246 21.09 7.61 -1.23
CA ARG A 246 20.85 7.94 0.18
C ARG A 246 19.46 8.55 0.46
N HIS A 247 18.45 8.30 -0.40
CA HIS A 247 17.06 8.65 -0.16
C HIS A 247 16.25 7.41 0.27
N ALA A 248 15.45 7.56 1.31
CA ALA A 248 14.61 6.49 1.83
C ALA A 248 13.56 6.02 0.81
N HIS A 249 13.41 4.72 0.68
CA HIS A 249 12.43 4.07 -0.20
C HIS A 249 12.07 2.67 0.33
N ASP A 250 10.94 2.15 -0.13
CA ASP A 250 10.47 0.79 0.21
C ASP A 250 10.84 -0.27 -0.86
N GLY A 251 11.67 0.09 -1.84
CA GLY A 251 12.02 -0.74 -2.99
C GLY A 251 11.15 -0.55 -4.23
N GLN A 252 10.08 0.25 -4.14
CA GLN A 252 9.22 0.65 -5.27
C GLN A 252 9.05 2.17 -5.37
N PHE A 253 8.95 2.84 -4.23
CA PHE A 253 8.67 4.26 -4.12
C PHE A 253 9.61 4.90 -3.11
N TYR A 254 10.05 6.11 -3.37
CA TYR A 254 10.62 6.93 -2.33
C TYR A 254 9.55 7.30 -1.31
N ILE A 255 9.93 7.41 -0.04
CA ILE A 255 9.01 7.55 1.08
C ILE A 255 8.04 8.74 0.92
N GLU A 256 8.53 9.87 0.38
CA GLU A 256 7.71 11.05 0.11
C GLU A 256 6.64 10.83 -0.97
N ARG A 257 6.75 9.76 -1.75
CA ARG A 257 5.77 9.38 -2.78
C ARG A 257 4.65 8.47 -2.26
N LEU A 258 4.77 8.05 -1.00
CA LEU A 258 3.75 7.24 -0.31
C LEU A 258 2.83 8.09 0.56
N CYS A 259 3.20 9.35 0.85
CA CYS A 259 2.49 10.20 1.79
C CYS A 259 1.19 10.75 1.21
N LEU A 260 0.11 10.59 1.97
CA LEU A 260 -1.20 11.21 1.70
C LEU A 260 -1.38 12.41 2.63
N PRO A 261 -1.61 13.61 2.08
CA PRO A 261 -1.82 14.78 2.92
C PRO A 261 -3.11 14.62 3.75
N ASN A 262 -3.07 15.10 4.99
CA ASN A 262 -4.22 15.12 5.91
C ASN A 262 -4.85 13.76 6.24
N VAL A 263 -4.19 12.65 5.93
CA VAL A 263 -4.62 11.30 6.33
C VAL A 263 -3.71 10.83 7.45
N PRO A 264 -4.27 10.31 8.58
CA PRO A 264 -3.46 9.71 9.64
C PRO A 264 -2.48 8.67 9.12
N GLN A 265 -1.23 8.75 9.58
CA GLN A 265 -0.09 8.03 9.04
C GLN A 265 0.58 7.13 10.08
N ILE A 266 1.02 5.97 9.64
CA ILE A 266 1.87 5.04 10.38
C ILE A 266 3.20 4.94 9.64
N CYS A 267 4.31 5.17 10.34
CA CYS A 267 5.66 5.12 9.80
C CYS A 267 6.36 3.84 10.27
N LEU A 268 6.75 2.97 9.35
CA LEU A 268 7.32 1.66 9.68
C LEU A 268 8.72 1.47 9.07
N PRO A 269 9.70 1.06 9.90
CA PRO A 269 11.06 0.79 9.45
C PRO A 269 11.19 -0.59 8.84
N HIS A 270 12.28 -0.81 8.08
CA HIS A 270 12.72 -2.12 7.59
C HIS A 270 11.62 -2.96 6.92
N LEU A 271 10.66 -2.27 6.30
CA LEU A 271 9.52 -2.88 5.61
C LEU A 271 9.56 -2.53 4.14
N ASP A 272 9.84 -3.51 3.28
CA ASP A 272 9.81 -3.33 1.84
C ASP A 272 8.38 -3.36 1.29
N HIS A 273 8.22 -2.92 0.04
CA HIS A 273 6.92 -2.82 -0.61
C HIS A 273 6.18 -4.16 -0.78
N GLY A 274 6.91 -5.27 -0.81
CA GLY A 274 6.32 -6.60 -1.02
C GLY A 274 5.91 -7.30 0.27
N GLN A 275 6.60 -7.04 1.38
CA GLN A 275 6.40 -7.78 2.63
C GLN A 275 4.96 -7.74 3.16
N PRO A 276 4.20 -6.63 3.11
CA PRO A 276 2.82 -6.61 3.60
C PRO A 276 1.91 -7.64 2.94
N VAL A 277 2.19 -8.03 1.70
CA VAL A 277 1.34 -8.95 0.92
C VAL A 277 2.00 -10.29 0.61
N LEU A 278 3.33 -10.39 0.63
CA LEU A 278 4.07 -11.61 0.29
C LEU A 278 4.77 -12.23 1.51
N GLY A 279 4.94 -11.46 2.59
CA GLY A 279 5.73 -11.86 3.75
C GLY A 279 7.23 -11.90 3.44
N GLY A 280 7.99 -12.63 4.25
CA GLY A 280 9.45 -12.77 4.12
C GLY A 280 10.22 -11.97 5.15
N GLY A 281 11.54 -12.23 5.30
CA GLY A 281 12.40 -11.48 6.19
C GLY A 281 12.01 -11.50 7.69
N GLY A 282 11.24 -12.51 8.14
CA GLY A 282 10.74 -12.54 9.53
C GLY A 282 9.49 -11.69 9.78
N PHE A 283 8.90 -11.11 8.74
CA PHE A 283 7.71 -10.28 8.83
C PHE A 283 6.45 -11.13 9.06
N ASP A 284 5.70 -10.81 10.14
CA ASP A 284 4.41 -11.44 10.44
C ASP A 284 3.27 -10.68 9.75
N GLN A 285 2.95 -11.14 8.56
CA GLN A 285 1.92 -10.57 7.70
C GLN A 285 0.52 -10.61 8.35
N VAL A 286 0.20 -11.69 9.05
CA VAL A 286 -1.12 -11.85 9.69
C VAL A 286 -1.26 -10.83 10.82
N ARG A 287 -0.26 -10.77 11.70
CA ARG A 287 -0.23 -9.81 12.80
C ARG A 287 -0.33 -8.37 12.29
N PHE A 288 0.39 -8.04 11.22
CA PHE A 288 0.37 -6.71 10.61
C PHE A 288 -1.04 -6.27 10.20
N TRP A 289 -1.76 -7.10 9.44
CA TRP A 289 -3.11 -6.75 8.98
C TRP A 289 -4.13 -6.74 10.12
N MET A 290 -3.98 -7.60 11.14
CA MET A 290 -4.81 -7.55 12.34
C MET A 290 -4.57 -6.27 13.15
N THR A 291 -3.31 -5.85 13.29
CA THR A 291 -2.95 -4.59 13.95
C THR A 291 -3.55 -3.37 13.24
N LEU A 292 -3.56 -3.35 11.91
CA LEU A 292 -4.18 -2.27 11.15
C LEU A 292 -5.70 -2.20 11.38
N LEU A 293 -6.37 -3.34 11.50
CA LEU A 293 -7.81 -3.38 11.85
C LEU A 293 -8.04 -2.78 13.24
N ASP A 294 -7.16 -3.03 14.19
CA ASP A 294 -7.26 -2.49 15.54
C ASP A 294 -7.01 -0.96 15.57
N VAL A 295 -6.04 -0.49 14.78
CA VAL A 295 -5.78 0.95 14.63
C VAL A 295 -6.95 1.70 14.00
N LEU A 296 -7.67 1.08 13.07
CA LEU A 296 -8.85 1.68 12.43
C LEU A 296 -10.03 1.86 13.41
N GLN A 297 -10.04 1.17 14.57
CA GLN A 297 -11.09 1.34 15.56
C GLN A 297 -10.96 2.70 16.27
N PRO A 298 -12.08 3.41 16.52
CA PRO A 298 -12.03 4.56 17.41
C PRO A 298 -11.47 4.13 18.79
N SER A 299 -10.61 4.96 19.33
CA SER A 299 -9.97 4.69 20.62
C SER A 299 -11.03 4.64 21.73
N SER A 300 -11.50 3.45 22.10
CA SER A 300 -12.42 3.24 23.24
C SER A 300 -11.77 3.54 24.60
N ARG A 301 -10.50 3.97 24.60
CA ARG A 301 -9.73 4.23 25.82
C ARG A 301 -9.83 5.66 26.35
N ASN A 302 -10.69 6.52 25.78
CA ASN A 302 -10.92 7.84 26.37
C ASN A 302 -12.42 8.11 26.57
N PRO A 303 -13.04 7.64 27.69
CA PRO A 303 -14.42 8.00 28.05
C PRO A 303 -14.56 9.43 28.57
N GLN A 304 -13.52 10.26 28.51
CA GLN A 304 -13.49 11.59 29.16
C GLN A 304 -13.38 12.77 28.17
N ALA A 305 -13.73 12.58 26.90
CA ALA A 305 -13.85 13.69 25.94
C ALA A 305 -15.32 13.83 25.50
N ASN A 306 -16.18 14.25 26.41
CA ASN A 306 -17.47 14.88 26.16
C ASN A 306 -17.52 16.18 26.96
#